data_0f3c10ca25f23408b98d2475edf89fd0
#
_entry.id   0f3c10ca25f23408b98d2475edf89fd0
#
_cell.length_a   1.000
_cell.length_b   1.000
_cell.length_c   1.000
_cell.angle_alpha   90.00
_cell.angle_beta   90.00
_cell.angle_gamma   90.00
#
_symmetry.space_group_name_H-M   'P 1'
#
loop_
_entity.id
_entity.type
_entity.pdbx_description
1 polymer ?
#
loop_
_entity_poly.entity_id
_entity_poly.type
_entity_poly.pdbx_seq_one_letter_code
_entity_poly.pdbx_strand_id
1 'polypeptide(L)'
;MLDATDQQYFQNLKHLWALFRETGEISPEVRPMIASSWMRSRDFHVDMMKPLRAPILSRPELQALQATNQTLIDLAKPIMEKMHSLVGKTKNLISLHNPDGYMLYSCGDEYYAEMEHESSFSLGVCWHERYIGTNGITLALLEDSPVQVYGAEHYCAAQHDGTCSAAPIHDRDGKIIGVLNMAGKDWSGTLHTMGLVALAAFSIENHLTLLHSYKLVDTAISSISEGIVVVDHELCIQRINRGGEQILCSNKEKLLGRSISTWFGARYEELQSRLQKEMNPFSFAEEELLVEGHHISCNISIFPIAVEQHPEGAVLLLRRSRSVNALANQVMGNRARYVFDSIITQAPQILHTIQTMESIAATNCTVLLEGESGTGKELFAHAIHSASHRKNGPFIAVNCASLPHSLVESELFGYEKGAFTGALGQGNPGKFELADGGTIFLDEIGELPLEIQSKLLRVLDSHRIFRIGGKTEKNLNIRVIAAPRFTKRSKKS
;
A
#
# COMPACT_ATOMS: atom_id res chain seq x y z
N MET A 1 32.06 -19.58 33.04
CA MET A 1 33.23 -19.20 33.85
C MET A 1 34.34 -18.88 32.85
N LEU A 2 34.99 -17.74 33.02
CA LEU A 2 36.22 -17.43 32.27
C LEU A 2 37.24 -18.52 32.55
N ASP A 3 37.95 -19.02 31.54
CA ASP A 3 39.04 -19.95 31.70
C ASP A 3 40.14 -19.29 32.53
N ALA A 4 40.97 -20.06 33.24
CA ALA A 4 42.10 -19.57 34.01
C ALA A 4 43.07 -18.70 33.19
N THR A 5 43.19 -19.03 31.90
CA THR A 5 43.98 -18.27 30.91
C THR A 5 43.37 -16.91 30.63
N ASP A 6 42.04 -16.79 30.58
CA ASP A 6 41.36 -15.51 30.41
C ASP A 6 41.56 -14.61 31.62
N GLN A 7 41.47 -15.16 32.85
CA GLN A 7 41.71 -14.39 34.08
C GLN A 7 43.12 -13.84 34.15
N GLN A 8 44.12 -14.63 33.76
CA GLN A 8 45.51 -14.20 33.72
C GLN A 8 45.74 -13.12 32.67
N TYR A 9 45.11 -13.25 31.49
CA TYR A 9 45.14 -12.23 30.46
C TYR A 9 44.62 -10.88 30.98
N PHE A 10 43.43 -10.84 31.56
CA PHE A 10 42.82 -9.62 32.07
C PHE A 10 43.61 -8.99 33.20
N GLN A 11 44.25 -9.78 34.05
CA GLN A 11 45.15 -9.25 35.09
C GLN A 11 46.39 -8.58 34.50
N ASN A 12 46.92 -9.10 33.40
CA ASN A 12 48.10 -8.62 32.73
C ASN A 12 47.85 -7.44 31.77
N LEU A 13 46.58 -7.20 31.43
CA LEU A 13 46.19 -6.30 30.34
C LEU A 13 46.70 -4.87 30.51
N LYS A 14 46.64 -4.32 31.73
CA LYS A 14 47.17 -2.97 32.04
C LYS A 14 48.69 -2.89 31.84
N HIS A 15 49.40 -3.96 32.11
CA HIS A 15 50.84 -4.04 31.87
C HIS A 15 51.14 -4.11 30.35
N LEU A 16 50.41 -4.91 29.62
CA LEU A 16 50.55 -5.01 28.16
C LEU A 16 50.27 -3.66 27.48
N TRP A 17 49.24 -2.95 27.92
CA TRP A 17 48.91 -1.62 27.43
C TRP A 17 50.01 -0.58 27.78
N ALA A 18 50.55 -0.62 29.00
CA ALA A 18 51.65 0.27 29.42
C ALA A 18 52.91 0.00 28.60
N LEU A 19 53.24 -1.26 28.35
CA LEU A 19 54.38 -1.66 27.52
C LEU A 19 54.20 -1.10 26.09
N PHE A 20 53.06 -1.25 25.48
CA PHE A 20 52.77 -0.70 24.14
C PHE A 20 52.90 0.84 24.14
N ARG A 21 52.41 1.52 25.17
CA ARG A 21 52.50 2.97 25.28
C ARG A 21 53.96 3.44 25.37
N GLU A 22 54.82 2.72 26.10
CA GLU A 22 56.20 3.10 26.36
C GLU A 22 57.17 2.72 25.22
N THR A 23 56.96 1.55 24.63
CA THR A 23 57.87 1.01 23.62
C THR A 23 57.34 1.09 22.19
N GLY A 24 56.04 1.18 22.02
CA GLY A 24 55.35 1.05 20.74
C GLY A 24 55.26 -0.41 20.23
N GLU A 25 55.78 -1.38 21.03
CA GLU A 25 55.76 -2.79 20.68
C GLU A 25 54.52 -3.48 21.28
N ILE A 26 53.88 -4.36 20.49
CA ILE A 26 52.71 -5.11 20.91
C ILE A 26 53.11 -6.52 21.30
N SER A 27 52.79 -6.94 22.51
CA SER A 27 52.98 -8.29 22.97
C SER A 27 52.10 -9.29 22.18
N PRO A 28 52.62 -10.48 21.82
CA PRO A 28 51.83 -11.55 21.20
C PRO A 28 50.64 -12.02 22.07
N GLU A 29 50.64 -11.70 23.35
CA GLU A 29 49.51 -12.02 24.25
C GLU A 29 48.28 -11.17 23.99
N VAL A 30 48.40 -10.00 23.34
CA VAL A 30 47.26 -9.12 23.00
C VAL A 30 46.47 -9.77 21.88
N ARG A 31 45.13 -9.84 22.05
CA ARG A 31 44.24 -10.37 21.02
C ARG A 31 44.49 -9.71 19.66
N PRO A 32 44.58 -10.44 18.54
CA PRO A 32 44.95 -9.89 17.22
C PRO A 32 44.15 -8.70 16.78
N MET A 33 42.79 -8.73 17.00
CA MET A 33 41.88 -7.65 16.64
C MET A 33 42.21 -6.36 17.45
N ILE A 34 42.56 -6.49 18.75
CA ILE A 34 42.94 -5.38 19.63
C ILE A 34 44.29 -4.81 19.20
N ALA A 35 45.27 -5.69 18.95
CA ALA A 35 46.60 -5.30 18.47
C ALA A 35 46.48 -4.48 17.16
N SER A 36 45.70 -4.94 16.21
CA SER A 36 45.45 -4.24 14.94
C SER A 36 44.79 -2.87 15.18
N SER A 37 43.83 -2.79 16.10
CA SER A 37 43.13 -1.54 16.42
C SER A 37 44.05 -0.57 17.18
N TRP A 38 44.93 -1.04 18.09
CA TRP A 38 45.92 -0.20 18.76
C TRP A 38 46.88 0.44 17.74
N MET A 39 47.31 -0.33 16.74
CA MET A 39 48.16 0.17 15.65
C MET A 39 47.47 1.29 14.88
N ARG A 40 46.22 1.03 14.42
CA ARG A 40 45.42 2.04 13.71
C ARG A 40 45.17 3.29 14.56
N SER A 41 44.84 3.11 15.84
CA SER A 41 44.60 4.22 16.77
C SER A 41 45.86 5.09 16.96
N ARG A 42 47.05 4.46 17.02
CA ARG A 42 48.35 5.15 17.02
C ARG A 42 48.57 5.92 15.71
N ASP A 43 48.31 5.30 14.57
CA ASP A 43 48.49 5.93 13.27
C ASP A 43 47.52 7.10 13.04
N PHE A 44 46.36 7.08 13.69
CA PHE A 44 45.46 8.22 13.79
C PHE A 44 45.89 9.29 14.81
N HIS A 45 46.99 9.08 15.50
CA HIS A 45 47.51 9.99 16.53
C HIS A 45 46.53 10.23 17.69
N VAL A 46 45.76 9.24 18.07
CA VAL A 46 44.86 9.30 19.23
C VAL A 46 45.73 9.35 20.51
N ASP A 47 45.38 10.26 21.41
CA ASP A 47 46.13 10.39 22.68
C ASP A 47 45.62 9.33 23.68
N MET A 48 46.53 8.49 24.16
CA MET A 48 46.21 7.38 25.07
C MET A 48 45.81 7.89 26.48
N MET A 49 46.20 9.08 26.88
CA MET A 49 46.07 9.60 28.26
C MET A 49 45.03 10.71 28.39
N LYS A 50 44.74 11.43 27.32
CA LYS A 50 43.82 12.57 27.35
C LYS A 50 42.37 12.16 27.26
N PRO A 51 41.46 12.99 27.80
CA PRO A 51 40.03 12.79 27.58
C PRO A 51 39.67 12.72 26.09
N LEU A 52 38.73 11.91 25.77
CA LEU A 52 38.22 11.73 24.41
C LEU A 52 37.70 13.05 23.81
N ARG A 53 38.21 13.43 22.64
CA ARG A 53 37.73 14.57 21.87
C ARG A 53 37.13 14.07 20.56
N ALA A 54 35.93 13.51 20.64
CA ALA A 54 35.19 13.08 19.46
C ALA A 54 34.38 14.24 18.86
N PRO A 55 34.21 14.32 17.55
CA PRO A 55 33.30 15.27 16.96
C PRO A 55 31.85 14.99 17.39
N ILE A 56 31.11 16.08 17.63
CA ILE A 56 29.71 16.05 18.03
C ILE A 56 28.95 16.79 16.97
N LEU A 57 27.87 16.18 16.46
CA LEU A 57 26.96 16.79 15.48
C LEU A 57 26.20 17.95 16.12
N SER A 58 26.01 19.03 15.38
CA SER A 58 25.08 20.07 15.78
C SER A 58 23.65 19.51 15.84
N ARG A 59 22.74 20.18 16.56
CA ARG A 59 21.36 19.75 16.69
C ARG A 59 20.64 19.53 15.36
N PRO A 60 20.76 20.40 14.32
CA PRO A 60 20.19 20.16 13.02
C PRO A 60 20.76 18.93 12.29
N GLU A 61 22.09 18.73 12.37
CA GLU A 61 22.76 17.59 11.74
C GLU A 61 22.33 16.27 12.40
N LEU A 62 22.23 16.24 13.72
CA LEU A 62 21.74 15.08 14.47
C LEU A 62 20.28 14.76 14.08
N GLN A 63 19.41 15.77 14.02
CA GLN A 63 18.02 15.58 13.61
C GLN A 63 17.92 15.03 12.18
N ALA A 64 18.71 15.52 11.24
CA ALA A 64 18.78 15.02 9.88
C ALA A 64 19.25 13.55 9.83
N LEU A 65 20.29 13.22 10.60
CA LEU A 65 20.82 11.87 10.68
C LEU A 65 19.81 10.90 11.32
N GLN A 66 19.14 11.32 12.40
CA GLN A 66 18.06 10.52 13.03
C GLN A 66 16.89 10.30 12.07
N ALA A 67 16.46 11.32 11.33
CA ALA A 67 15.37 11.20 10.34
C ALA A 67 15.71 10.16 9.25
N THR A 68 16.95 10.15 8.77
CA THR A 68 17.42 9.16 7.79
C THR A 68 17.44 7.74 8.36
N ASN A 69 17.68 7.58 9.66
CA ASN A 69 17.76 6.30 10.37
C ASN A 69 16.48 5.99 11.20
N GLN A 70 15.39 6.72 10.98
CA GLN A 70 14.19 6.65 11.83
C GLN A 70 13.64 5.23 11.96
N THR A 71 13.57 4.46 10.86
CA THR A 71 13.08 3.08 10.89
C THR A 71 13.93 2.18 11.80
N LEU A 72 15.26 2.33 11.74
CA LEU A 72 16.18 1.59 12.60
C LEU A 72 15.99 1.98 14.07
N ILE A 73 15.88 3.27 14.34
CA ILE A 73 15.66 3.80 15.71
C ILE A 73 14.33 3.27 16.27
N ASP A 74 13.23 3.35 15.49
CA ASP A 74 11.89 2.93 15.93
C ASP A 74 11.82 1.44 16.28
N LEU A 75 12.56 0.60 15.54
CA LEU A 75 12.62 -0.84 15.80
C LEU A 75 13.60 -1.18 16.94
N ALA A 76 14.73 -0.49 17.04
CA ALA A 76 15.73 -0.75 18.07
C ALA A 76 15.29 -0.28 19.45
N LYS A 77 14.66 0.89 19.54
CA LYS A 77 14.26 1.53 20.80
C LYS A 77 13.51 0.60 21.75
N PRO A 78 12.39 -0.05 21.39
CA PRO A 78 11.67 -0.94 22.32
C PRO A 78 12.51 -2.13 22.76
N ILE A 79 13.39 -2.64 21.91
CA ILE A 79 14.30 -3.76 22.23
C ILE A 79 15.35 -3.30 23.24
N MET A 80 15.97 -2.13 22.99
CA MET A 80 16.96 -1.53 23.88
C MET A 80 16.38 -1.22 25.27
N GLU A 81 15.18 -0.62 25.32
CA GLU A 81 14.47 -0.34 26.59
C GLU A 81 14.12 -1.65 27.33
N LYS A 82 13.75 -2.70 26.60
CA LYS A 82 13.52 -4.02 27.20
C LYS A 82 14.80 -4.65 27.71
N MET A 83 15.91 -4.56 26.94
CA MET A 83 17.23 -5.00 27.42
C MET A 83 17.60 -4.28 28.71
N HIS A 84 17.48 -2.95 28.75
CA HIS A 84 17.79 -2.16 29.93
C HIS A 84 16.95 -2.61 31.15
N SER A 85 15.65 -2.85 30.95
CA SER A 85 14.76 -3.35 32.02
C SER A 85 15.16 -4.73 32.56
N LEU A 86 15.79 -5.59 31.74
CA LEU A 86 16.22 -6.94 32.10
C LEU A 86 17.58 -6.94 32.84
N VAL A 87 18.47 -6.03 32.46
CA VAL A 87 19.82 -5.96 33.06
C VAL A 87 19.79 -5.32 34.46
N GLY A 88 18.72 -4.60 34.79
CA GLY A 88 18.55 -3.94 36.08
C GLY A 88 19.51 -2.78 36.30
N LYS A 89 19.66 -2.33 37.57
CA LYS A 89 20.50 -1.20 37.96
C LYS A 89 22.00 -1.57 37.99
N THR A 90 22.55 -1.91 36.84
CA THR A 90 23.96 -2.39 36.74
C THR A 90 24.89 -1.35 36.12
N LYS A 91 24.51 -0.07 36.13
CA LYS A 91 25.28 1.05 35.54
C LYS A 91 25.72 0.78 34.13
N ASN A 92 24.76 0.37 33.28
CA ASN A 92 24.97 0.12 31.87
C ASN A 92 24.36 1.23 31.01
N LEU A 93 25.04 1.54 29.90
CA LEU A 93 24.56 2.36 28.81
C LEU A 93 24.34 1.44 27.57
N ILE A 94 23.17 1.47 27.01
CA ILE A 94 22.87 0.81 25.74
C ILE A 94 22.76 1.91 24.70
N SER A 95 23.50 1.79 23.60
CA SER A 95 23.57 2.82 22.57
C SER A 95 23.48 2.22 21.18
N LEU A 96 22.81 2.94 20.27
CA LEU A 96 22.67 2.63 18.85
C LEU A 96 23.49 3.62 18.05
N HIS A 97 24.30 3.12 17.13
CA HIS A 97 25.19 3.92 16.29
C HIS A 97 24.92 3.65 14.81
N ASN A 98 25.15 4.65 13.96
CA ASN A 98 25.16 4.46 12.51
C ASN A 98 26.50 3.83 12.06
N PRO A 99 26.66 3.43 10.79
CA PRO A 99 27.92 2.86 10.27
C PRO A 99 29.14 3.79 10.35
N ASP A 100 28.95 5.10 10.48
CA ASP A 100 30.04 6.05 10.66
C ASP A 100 30.44 6.23 12.15
N GLY A 101 29.76 5.52 13.06
CA GLY A 101 30.02 5.55 14.50
C GLY A 101 29.29 6.65 15.26
N TYR A 102 28.40 7.43 14.65
CA TYR A 102 27.63 8.45 15.35
C TYR A 102 26.49 7.84 16.18
N MET A 103 26.38 8.26 17.44
CA MET A 103 25.32 7.81 18.34
C MET A 103 23.97 8.40 17.94
N LEU A 104 23.02 7.52 17.60
CA LEU A 104 21.65 7.85 17.16
C LEU A 104 20.64 7.89 18.31
N TYR A 105 20.77 6.92 19.23
CA TYR A 105 19.88 6.74 20.37
C TYR A 105 20.61 6.05 21.49
N SER A 106 20.24 6.36 22.73
CA SER A 106 20.76 5.68 23.93
C SER A 106 19.68 5.55 25.00
N CYS A 107 19.82 4.53 25.82
CA CYS A 107 19.09 4.36 27.07
C CYS A 107 20.02 3.74 28.10
N GLY A 108 19.86 4.10 29.36
CA GLY A 108 20.74 3.62 30.43
C GLY A 108 20.33 4.13 31.80
N ASP A 109 21.12 3.80 32.81
CA ASP A 109 20.91 4.24 34.19
C ASP A 109 21.18 5.75 34.38
N GLU A 110 20.58 6.33 35.41
CA GLU A 110 20.74 7.76 35.80
C GLU A 110 22.22 8.20 35.87
N TYR A 111 23.12 7.28 36.20
CA TYR A 111 24.58 7.54 36.24
C TYR A 111 25.09 8.07 34.87
N TYR A 112 24.60 7.58 33.75
CA TYR A 112 25.00 8.04 32.42
C TYR A 112 24.24 9.30 32.01
N ALA A 113 23.01 9.51 32.49
CA ALA A 113 22.26 10.75 32.28
C ALA A 113 22.95 11.94 32.97
N GLU A 114 23.58 11.74 34.14
CA GLU A 114 24.43 12.76 34.79
C GLU A 114 25.73 13.04 34.03
N MET A 115 26.26 12.01 33.29
CA MET A 115 27.45 12.16 32.45
C MET A 115 27.14 12.74 31.06
N GLU A 116 25.88 12.85 30.66
CA GLU A 116 25.51 13.52 29.39
C GLU A 116 26.01 14.97 29.32
N HIS A 117 26.24 15.61 30.45
CA HIS A 117 26.91 16.93 30.51
C HIS A 117 28.41 16.86 30.23
N GLU A 118 29.04 15.68 30.33
CA GLU A 118 30.42 15.46 29.89
C GLU A 118 30.36 14.87 28.46
N SER A 119 30.70 15.67 27.50
CA SER A 119 30.55 15.60 26.05
C SER A 119 30.72 14.23 25.33
N SER A 120 31.16 13.16 26.00
CA SER A 120 31.49 11.88 25.37
C SER A 120 30.32 10.89 25.23
N PHE A 121 29.25 11.05 26.02
CA PHE A 121 28.09 10.15 26.01
C PHE A 121 26.81 10.78 25.43
N SER A 122 26.95 11.97 24.87
CA SER A 122 25.80 12.69 24.25
C SER A 122 25.43 12.13 22.91
N LEU A 123 24.16 12.25 22.56
CA LEU A 123 23.67 11.91 21.21
C LEU A 123 24.43 12.72 20.14
N GLY A 124 24.74 12.10 19.02
CA GLY A 124 25.50 12.72 17.94
C GLY A 124 27.02 12.70 18.11
N VAL A 125 27.56 12.12 19.20
CA VAL A 125 29.01 11.90 19.34
C VAL A 125 29.47 10.78 18.42
N CYS A 126 30.62 10.96 17.78
CA CYS A 126 31.23 9.96 16.91
C CYS A 126 32.17 9.04 17.70
N TRP A 127 31.87 7.76 17.72
CA TRP A 127 32.66 6.72 18.40
C TRP A 127 33.63 5.98 17.47
N HIS A 128 34.02 6.56 16.35
CA HIS A 128 35.00 5.98 15.46
C HIS A 128 36.40 5.95 16.08
N GLU A 129 37.15 4.82 15.92
CA GLU A 129 38.47 4.64 16.55
C GLU A 129 39.51 5.73 16.21
N ARG A 130 39.33 6.43 15.06
CA ARG A 130 40.22 7.56 14.71
C ARG A 130 40.17 8.74 15.70
N TYR A 131 39.11 8.83 16.51
CA TYR A 131 38.94 9.92 17.48
C TYR A 131 39.15 9.45 18.89
N ILE A 132 38.67 8.27 19.21
CA ILE A 132 38.62 7.77 20.59
C ILE A 132 39.46 6.51 20.83
N GLY A 133 40.09 6.00 19.78
CA GLY A 133 40.86 4.78 19.85
C GLY A 133 39.99 3.51 19.89
N THR A 134 40.61 2.40 20.19
CA THR A 134 39.98 1.09 20.24
C THR A 134 38.74 1.05 21.12
N ASN A 135 37.60 0.66 20.56
CA ASN A 135 36.32 0.50 21.23
C ASN A 135 35.47 -0.58 20.53
N GLY A 136 34.45 -1.09 21.23
CA GLY A 136 33.59 -2.16 20.71
C GLY A 136 32.80 -1.77 19.46
N ILE A 137 32.37 -0.51 19.33
CA ILE A 137 31.54 -0.03 18.22
C ILE A 137 32.29 -0.13 16.89
N THR A 138 33.48 0.48 16.83
CA THR A 138 34.29 0.43 15.60
C THR A 138 34.78 -0.97 15.30
N LEU A 139 35.13 -1.75 16.31
CA LEU A 139 35.57 -3.14 16.07
C LEU A 139 34.42 -3.99 15.52
N ALA A 140 33.19 -3.84 16.01
CA ALA A 140 32.06 -4.55 15.46
C ALA A 140 31.79 -4.20 13.98
N LEU A 141 32.02 -2.91 13.60
CA LEU A 141 31.93 -2.47 12.20
C LEU A 141 33.01 -3.06 11.31
N LEU A 142 34.26 -3.21 11.81
CA LEU A 142 35.40 -3.67 11.03
C LEU A 142 35.47 -5.18 10.91
N GLU A 143 35.13 -5.90 11.99
CA GLU A 143 35.16 -7.38 12.04
C GLU A 143 33.87 -8.02 11.53
N ASP A 144 32.84 -7.19 11.31
CA ASP A 144 31.50 -7.64 10.88
C ASP A 144 30.97 -8.79 11.77
N SER A 145 31.15 -8.66 13.07
CA SER A 145 30.80 -9.67 14.06
C SER A 145 30.60 -9.07 15.45
N PRO A 146 29.88 -9.75 16.35
CA PRO A 146 29.79 -9.33 17.74
C PRO A 146 31.17 -9.35 18.40
N VAL A 147 31.52 -8.25 19.04
CA VAL A 147 32.81 -8.09 19.73
C VAL A 147 32.63 -7.60 21.14
N GLN A 148 33.62 -7.90 21.98
CA GLN A 148 33.71 -7.39 23.35
C GLN A 148 35.10 -6.88 23.59
N VAL A 149 35.20 -5.68 24.20
CA VAL A 149 36.42 -4.97 24.54
C VAL A 149 36.44 -4.75 26.04
N TYR A 150 37.53 -5.18 26.70
CA TYR A 150 37.65 -5.19 28.14
C TYR A 150 38.70 -4.17 28.63
N GLY A 151 38.32 -3.31 29.56
CA GLY A 151 39.25 -2.51 30.32
C GLY A 151 40.40 -1.91 29.50
N ALA A 152 41.63 -2.32 29.80
CA ALA A 152 42.81 -1.84 29.10
C ALA A 152 43.02 -2.37 27.67
N GLU A 153 42.08 -3.11 27.09
CA GLU A 153 42.01 -3.31 25.63
C GLU A 153 41.58 -2.02 24.91
N HIS A 154 40.81 -1.16 25.60
CA HIS A 154 40.55 0.16 25.08
C HIS A 154 41.87 0.95 24.96
N TYR A 155 42.01 1.67 23.85
CA TYR A 155 43.20 2.43 23.59
C TYR A 155 43.40 3.59 24.60
N CYS A 156 42.29 4.27 24.95
CA CYS A 156 42.34 5.40 25.89
C CYS A 156 42.19 4.94 27.35
N ALA A 157 43.09 5.42 28.22
CA ALA A 157 43.08 5.12 29.64
C ALA A 157 41.77 5.48 30.36
N ALA A 158 41.07 6.51 29.90
CA ALA A 158 39.76 6.92 30.44
C ALA A 158 38.67 5.84 30.33
N GLN A 159 38.85 4.81 29.46
CA GLN A 159 37.91 3.73 29.27
C GLN A 159 38.32 2.43 29.98
N HIS A 160 39.42 2.39 30.69
CA HIS A 160 39.95 1.18 31.29
C HIS A 160 39.09 0.59 32.42
N ASP A 161 38.16 1.37 32.97
CA ASP A 161 37.22 0.90 33.99
C ASP A 161 35.94 0.30 33.39
N GLY A 162 35.85 0.31 32.08
CA GLY A 162 34.65 -0.10 31.34
C GLY A 162 34.85 -1.35 30.50
N THR A 163 33.73 -1.95 30.15
CA THR A 163 33.63 -3.01 29.17
C THR A 163 32.57 -2.63 28.11
N CYS A 164 32.88 -2.82 26.84
CA CYS A 164 32.01 -2.59 25.74
C CYS A 164 31.67 -3.92 25.05
N SER A 165 30.38 -4.21 24.88
CA SER A 165 29.91 -5.32 24.04
C SER A 165 29.12 -4.73 22.88
N ALA A 166 29.52 -5.00 21.66
CA ALA A 166 28.91 -4.43 20.47
C ALA A 166 28.60 -5.50 19.42
N ALA A 167 27.53 -5.34 18.68
CA ALA A 167 27.15 -6.20 17.57
C ALA A 167 26.69 -5.35 16.39
N PRO A 168 27.09 -5.70 15.15
CA PRO A 168 26.60 -5.06 13.95
C PRO A 168 25.13 -5.42 13.74
N ILE A 169 24.41 -4.53 13.05
CA ILE A 169 23.03 -4.73 12.60
C ILE A 169 23.03 -4.62 11.09
N HIS A 170 22.52 -5.64 10.42
CA HIS A 170 22.49 -5.71 8.95
C HIS A 170 21.11 -5.46 8.38
N ASP A 171 21.10 -4.96 7.17
CA ASP A 171 19.91 -5.03 6.33
C ASP A 171 19.79 -6.43 5.68
N ARG A 172 18.72 -6.64 4.92
CA ARG A 172 18.46 -7.91 4.22
C ARG A 172 19.52 -8.31 3.19
N ASP A 173 20.29 -7.34 2.71
CA ASP A 173 21.32 -7.54 1.69
C ASP A 173 22.70 -7.83 2.34
N GLY A 174 22.74 -7.92 3.70
CA GLY A 174 23.93 -8.18 4.48
C GLY A 174 24.81 -6.94 4.68
N LYS A 175 24.32 -5.75 4.38
CA LYS A 175 25.05 -4.51 4.61
C LYS A 175 24.83 -4.02 6.05
N ILE A 176 25.92 -3.65 6.72
CA ILE A 176 25.83 -3.05 8.06
C ILE A 176 25.12 -1.69 7.97
N ILE A 177 24.05 -1.53 8.73
CA ILE A 177 23.24 -0.31 8.82
C ILE A 177 23.32 0.36 10.19
N GLY A 178 23.94 -0.30 11.16
CA GLY A 178 24.15 0.22 12.49
C GLY A 178 24.91 -0.73 13.38
N VAL A 179 25.18 -0.29 14.61
CA VAL A 179 25.79 -1.09 15.67
C VAL A 179 25.01 -0.88 16.95
N LEU A 180 24.64 -1.97 17.60
CA LEU A 180 24.13 -1.97 18.96
C LEU A 180 25.27 -2.19 19.91
N ASN A 181 25.42 -1.32 20.92
CA ASN A 181 26.48 -1.42 21.91
C ASN A 181 25.90 -1.36 23.32
N MET A 182 26.52 -2.09 24.22
CA MET A 182 26.26 -2.01 25.67
C MET A 182 27.58 -1.82 26.39
N ALA A 183 27.73 -0.69 27.09
CA ALA A 183 28.88 -0.36 27.91
C ALA A 183 28.53 -0.38 29.39
N GLY A 184 29.44 -0.89 30.23
CA GLY A 184 29.25 -0.97 31.67
C GLY A 184 30.57 -0.85 32.43
N LYS A 185 30.48 -0.47 33.72
CA LYS A 185 31.68 -0.29 34.59
C LYS A 185 32.15 -1.56 35.30
N ASP A 186 31.30 -2.56 35.45
CA ASP A 186 31.66 -3.74 36.24
C ASP A 186 31.97 -4.97 35.38
N TRP A 187 33.06 -5.66 35.73
CA TRP A 187 33.62 -6.81 35.00
C TRP A 187 32.82 -8.13 35.22
N SER A 188 31.93 -8.16 36.21
CA SER A 188 31.38 -9.41 36.74
C SER A 188 30.26 -10.07 35.92
N GLY A 189 29.77 -9.40 34.86
CA GLY A 189 28.64 -9.90 34.04
C GLY A 189 28.94 -10.05 32.55
N THR A 190 30.17 -9.95 32.13
CA THR A 190 30.58 -9.55 30.79
C THR A 190 30.33 -10.60 29.68
N LEU A 191 30.49 -11.88 29.94
CA LEU A 191 30.27 -12.94 28.93
C LEU A 191 28.80 -13.03 28.47
N HIS A 192 27.87 -12.77 29.39
CA HIS A 192 26.45 -12.78 29.05
C HIS A 192 26.00 -11.53 28.30
N THR A 193 26.68 -10.38 28.50
CA THR A 193 26.33 -9.13 27.84
C THR A 193 26.58 -9.15 26.33
N MET A 194 27.65 -9.77 25.86
CA MET A 194 27.89 -9.95 24.42
C MET A 194 26.79 -10.77 23.78
N GLY A 195 26.42 -11.89 24.40
CA GLY A 195 25.31 -12.72 23.91
C GLY A 195 23.98 -11.99 23.88
N LEU A 196 23.70 -11.16 24.88
CA LEU A 196 22.49 -10.35 24.94
C LEU A 196 22.46 -9.29 23.83
N VAL A 197 23.58 -8.58 23.59
CA VAL A 197 23.70 -7.57 22.53
C VAL A 197 23.59 -8.21 21.16
N ALA A 198 24.26 -9.35 20.92
CA ALA A 198 24.17 -10.07 19.67
C ALA A 198 22.75 -10.56 19.38
N LEU A 199 22.06 -11.11 20.39
CA LEU A 199 20.67 -11.57 20.24
C LEU A 199 19.72 -10.39 19.97
N ALA A 200 19.96 -9.24 20.62
CA ALA A 200 19.16 -8.05 20.39
C ALA A 200 19.37 -7.47 18.98
N ALA A 201 20.61 -7.43 18.49
CA ALA A 201 20.93 -7.02 17.13
C ALA A 201 20.21 -7.94 16.12
N PHE A 202 20.31 -9.25 16.28
CA PHE A 202 19.59 -10.23 15.48
C PHE A 202 18.06 -10.06 15.54
N SER A 203 17.52 -9.71 16.72
CA SER A 203 16.08 -9.42 16.83
C SER A 203 15.68 -8.18 16.02
N ILE A 204 16.51 -7.12 16.00
CA ILE A 204 16.27 -5.92 15.19
C ILE A 204 16.29 -6.28 13.70
N GLU A 205 17.25 -7.06 13.23
CA GLU A 205 17.37 -7.54 11.84
C GLU A 205 16.12 -8.32 11.41
N ASN A 206 15.63 -9.22 12.25
CA ASN A 206 14.41 -9.98 11.98
C ASN A 206 13.19 -9.06 11.86
N HIS A 207 13.05 -8.07 12.73
CA HIS A 207 11.95 -7.10 12.64
C HIS A 207 12.05 -6.24 11.38
N LEU A 208 13.25 -5.82 10.96
CA LEU A 208 13.48 -5.12 9.68
C LEU A 208 13.03 -5.97 8.49
N THR A 209 13.41 -7.24 8.49
CA THR A 209 13.04 -8.20 7.42
C THR A 209 11.52 -8.40 7.35
N LEU A 210 10.87 -8.57 8.51
CA LEU A 210 9.42 -8.71 8.60
C LEU A 210 8.71 -7.42 8.11
N LEU A 211 9.17 -6.25 8.55
CA LEU A 211 8.61 -4.96 8.12
C LEU A 211 8.73 -4.78 6.61
N HIS A 212 9.88 -5.16 6.03
CA HIS A 212 10.08 -5.08 4.58
C HIS A 212 9.14 -6.02 3.83
N SER A 213 9.05 -7.27 4.26
CA SER A 213 8.13 -8.27 3.67
C SER A 213 6.68 -7.80 3.75
N TYR A 214 6.28 -7.23 4.90
CA TYR A 214 4.96 -6.64 5.07
C TYR A 214 4.71 -5.50 4.07
N LYS A 215 5.66 -4.56 3.90
CA LYS A 215 5.54 -3.45 2.95
C LYS A 215 5.45 -3.92 1.49
N LEU A 216 6.20 -4.97 1.12
CA LEU A 216 6.13 -5.56 -0.22
C LEU A 216 4.74 -6.15 -0.49
N VAL A 217 4.21 -6.96 0.43
CA VAL A 217 2.87 -7.56 0.33
C VAL A 217 1.80 -6.45 0.28
N ASP A 218 1.92 -5.42 1.13
CA ASP A 218 0.98 -4.29 1.14
C ASP A 218 0.96 -3.53 -0.18
N THR A 219 2.14 -3.26 -0.74
CA THR A 219 2.27 -2.59 -2.03
C THR A 219 1.68 -3.44 -3.16
N ALA A 220 1.98 -4.76 -3.18
CA ALA A 220 1.43 -5.68 -4.16
C ALA A 220 -0.11 -5.72 -4.10
N ILE A 221 -0.69 -5.89 -2.91
CA ILE A 221 -2.14 -5.91 -2.71
C ILE A 221 -2.76 -4.55 -3.12
N SER A 222 -2.11 -3.44 -2.81
CA SER A 222 -2.60 -2.09 -3.13
C SER A 222 -2.56 -1.77 -4.63
N SER A 223 -1.69 -2.44 -5.39
CA SER A 223 -1.58 -2.28 -6.85
C SER A 223 -2.66 -3.05 -7.63
N ILE A 224 -3.36 -3.99 -6.98
CA ILE A 224 -4.41 -4.79 -7.59
C ILE A 224 -5.68 -3.94 -7.71
N SER A 225 -6.29 -3.92 -8.90
CA SER A 225 -7.54 -3.18 -9.18
C SER A 225 -8.79 -3.84 -8.61
N GLU A 226 -8.72 -5.12 -8.28
CA GLU A 226 -9.79 -5.85 -7.62
C GLU A 226 -9.85 -5.45 -6.13
N GLY A 227 -11.05 -5.48 -5.55
CA GLY A 227 -11.22 -5.21 -4.14
C GLY A 227 -10.76 -6.39 -3.30
N ILE A 228 -9.83 -6.16 -2.39
CA ILE A 228 -9.37 -7.16 -1.42
C ILE A 228 -9.76 -6.67 -0.04
N VAL A 229 -10.54 -7.49 0.67
CA VAL A 229 -10.95 -7.25 2.06
C VAL A 229 -10.51 -8.45 2.89
N VAL A 230 -9.75 -8.21 3.95
CA VAL A 230 -9.35 -9.25 4.91
C VAL A 230 -10.18 -9.08 6.17
N VAL A 231 -10.78 -10.16 6.64
CA VAL A 231 -11.57 -10.20 7.86
C VAL A 231 -11.00 -11.22 8.85
N ASP A 232 -11.18 -10.97 10.13
CA ASP A 232 -10.84 -11.91 11.21
C ASP A 232 -11.91 -13.01 11.41
N HIS A 233 -11.74 -13.83 12.45
CA HIS A 233 -12.67 -14.90 12.79
C HIS A 233 -14.08 -14.41 13.21
N GLU A 234 -14.19 -13.14 13.68
CA GLU A 234 -15.46 -12.47 13.97
C GLU A 234 -16.07 -11.78 12.76
N LEU A 235 -15.41 -11.90 11.59
CA LEU A 235 -15.76 -11.26 10.34
C LEU A 235 -15.73 -9.73 10.41
N CYS A 236 -14.84 -9.19 11.25
CA CYS A 236 -14.51 -7.77 11.30
C CYS A 236 -13.37 -7.44 10.34
N ILE A 237 -13.48 -6.32 9.64
CA ILE A 237 -12.54 -5.91 8.61
C ILE A 237 -11.21 -5.50 9.25
N GLN A 238 -10.16 -6.26 8.97
CA GLN A 238 -8.79 -5.99 9.41
C GLN A 238 -8.00 -5.20 8.35
N ARG A 239 -8.32 -5.43 7.07
CA ARG A 239 -7.60 -4.80 5.98
C ARG A 239 -8.47 -4.64 4.74
N ILE A 240 -8.27 -3.55 4.02
CA ILE A 240 -8.87 -3.29 2.71
C ILE A 240 -7.84 -2.61 1.81
N ASN A 241 -7.78 -2.99 0.53
CA ASN A 241 -6.94 -2.33 -0.45
C ASN A 241 -7.70 -1.18 -1.16
N ARG A 242 -6.96 -0.38 -1.94
CA ARG A 242 -7.54 0.74 -2.71
C ARG A 242 -8.64 0.30 -3.68
N GLY A 243 -8.51 -0.89 -4.30
CA GLY A 243 -9.55 -1.47 -5.15
C GLY A 243 -10.84 -1.73 -4.39
N GLY A 244 -10.74 -2.23 -3.15
CA GLY A 244 -11.87 -2.43 -2.25
C GLY A 244 -12.57 -1.13 -1.87
N GLU A 245 -11.82 -0.09 -1.50
CA GLU A 245 -12.38 1.23 -1.21
C GLU A 245 -13.16 1.80 -2.40
N GLN A 246 -12.61 1.67 -3.61
CA GLN A 246 -13.26 2.12 -4.84
C GLN A 246 -14.53 1.33 -5.19
N ILE A 247 -14.51 0.01 -5.02
CA ILE A 247 -15.67 -0.85 -5.29
C ILE A 247 -16.78 -0.60 -4.27
N LEU A 248 -16.41 -0.51 -2.98
CA LEU A 248 -17.35 -0.30 -1.88
C LEU A 248 -17.78 1.17 -1.70
N CYS A 249 -17.22 2.09 -2.50
CA CYS A 249 -17.51 3.52 -2.44
C CYS A 249 -17.35 4.10 -1.01
N SER A 250 -16.41 3.57 -0.21
CA SER A 250 -16.15 3.97 1.16
C SER A 250 -14.65 3.96 1.49
N ASN A 251 -14.24 4.74 2.47
CA ASN A 251 -12.84 4.87 2.88
C ASN A 251 -12.45 3.84 3.92
N LYS A 252 -11.18 3.42 3.88
CA LYS A 252 -10.56 2.49 4.82
C LYS A 252 -10.86 2.82 6.29
N GLU A 253 -10.73 4.11 6.67
CA GLU A 253 -10.93 4.57 8.05
C GLU A 253 -12.34 4.30 8.59
N LYS A 254 -13.35 4.29 7.72
CA LYS A 254 -14.74 4.02 8.08
C LYS A 254 -15.07 2.54 8.16
N LEU A 255 -14.33 1.71 7.44
CA LEU A 255 -14.60 0.29 7.29
C LEU A 255 -13.82 -0.57 8.27
N LEU A 256 -12.58 -0.20 8.64
CA LEU A 256 -11.74 -0.97 9.54
C LEU A 256 -12.41 -1.22 10.90
N GLY A 257 -12.31 -2.45 11.39
CA GLY A 257 -12.87 -2.91 12.65
C GLY A 257 -14.39 -3.13 12.63
N ARG A 258 -15.07 -2.84 11.51
CA ARG A 258 -16.51 -3.10 11.38
C ARG A 258 -16.77 -4.51 10.87
N SER A 259 -17.83 -5.13 11.36
CA SER A 259 -18.29 -6.42 10.86
C SER A 259 -18.92 -6.28 9.47
N ILE A 260 -18.65 -7.23 8.60
CA ILE A 260 -19.28 -7.34 7.29
C ILE A 260 -20.72 -7.88 7.34
N SER A 261 -21.28 -8.11 8.52
CA SER A 261 -22.62 -8.66 8.70
C SER A 261 -23.71 -7.85 7.97
N THR A 262 -23.59 -6.52 7.98
CA THR A 262 -24.53 -5.62 7.30
C THR A 262 -24.46 -5.70 5.78
N TRP A 263 -23.33 -6.18 5.22
CA TRP A 263 -23.16 -6.25 3.77
C TRP A 263 -23.99 -7.36 3.14
N PHE A 264 -24.09 -8.51 3.81
CA PHE A 264 -24.67 -9.73 3.27
C PHE A 264 -26.14 -9.97 3.63
N GLY A 265 -26.70 -9.16 4.55
CA GLY A 265 -28.10 -9.34 4.96
C GLY A 265 -28.43 -10.78 5.39
N ALA A 266 -29.44 -11.36 4.77
CA ALA A 266 -29.90 -12.72 5.07
C ALA A 266 -28.86 -13.81 4.76
N ARG A 267 -27.86 -13.56 3.92
CA ARG A 267 -26.81 -14.54 3.57
C ARG A 267 -25.62 -14.54 4.53
N TYR A 268 -25.61 -13.67 5.51
CA TYR A 268 -24.52 -13.61 6.49
C TYR A 268 -24.37 -14.92 7.28
N GLU A 269 -25.49 -15.54 7.68
CA GLU A 269 -25.47 -16.81 8.39
C GLU A 269 -24.92 -17.97 7.52
N GLU A 270 -25.24 -17.97 6.22
CA GLU A 270 -24.69 -18.92 5.24
C GLU A 270 -23.16 -18.74 5.14
N LEU A 271 -22.70 -17.51 4.99
CA LEU A 271 -21.27 -17.15 4.92
C LEU A 271 -20.52 -17.64 6.19
N GLN A 272 -21.05 -17.32 7.35
CA GLN A 272 -20.45 -17.71 8.63
C GLN A 272 -20.41 -19.24 8.80
N SER A 273 -21.51 -19.91 8.49
CA SER A 273 -21.58 -21.39 8.57
C SER A 273 -20.59 -22.06 7.62
N ARG A 274 -20.42 -21.53 6.41
CA ARG A 274 -19.47 -22.06 5.41
C ARG A 274 -18.03 -21.84 5.83
N LEU A 275 -17.68 -20.66 6.32
CA LEU A 275 -16.33 -20.36 6.82
C LEU A 275 -15.91 -21.23 8.01
N GLN A 276 -16.88 -21.65 8.85
CA GLN A 276 -16.60 -22.54 9.96
C GLN A 276 -16.44 -24.02 9.55
N LYS A 277 -17.11 -24.44 8.47
CA LYS A 277 -17.17 -25.85 8.05
C LYS A 277 -16.27 -26.17 6.85
N GLU A 278 -16.10 -25.21 5.95
CA GLU A 278 -15.43 -25.40 4.67
C GLU A 278 -14.11 -24.62 4.67
N MET A 279 -12.97 -25.35 4.59
CA MET A 279 -11.64 -24.74 4.43
C MET A 279 -11.30 -24.46 2.97
N ASN A 280 -12.20 -24.75 2.04
CA ASN A 280 -12.00 -24.55 0.61
C ASN A 280 -12.55 -23.19 0.17
N PRO A 281 -11.92 -22.54 -0.83
CA PRO A 281 -12.44 -21.32 -1.43
C PRO A 281 -13.84 -21.53 -2.03
N PHE A 282 -14.71 -20.54 -1.89
CA PHE A 282 -16.03 -20.52 -2.49
C PHE A 282 -16.40 -19.11 -3.01
N SER A 283 -17.45 -18.99 -3.81
CA SER A 283 -17.81 -17.71 -4.42
C SER A 283 -19.32 -17.50 -4.42
N PHE A 284 -19.71 -16.22 -4.32
CA PHE A 284 -21.04 -15.72 -4.58
C PHE A 284 -21.02 -14.90 -5.87
N ALA A 285 -21.89 -15.23 -6.82
CA ALA A 285 -22.03 -14.50 -8.08
C ALA A 285 -23.15 -13.47 -7.96
N GLU A 286 -22.94 -12.29 -8.52
CA GLU A 286 -23.94 -11.21 -8.61
C GLU A 286 -24.59 -10.85 -7.25
N GLU A 287 -23.77 -10.78 -6.20
CA GLU A 287 -24.24 -10.44 -4.86
C GLU A 287 -24.47 -8.94 -4.72
N GLU A 288 -25.59 -8.55 -4.13
CA GLU A 288 -25.88 -7.17 -3.77
C GLU A 288 -25.44 -6.91 -2.33
N LEU A 289 -24.34 -6.18 -2.16
CA LEU A 289 -23.87 -5.75 -0.85
C LEU A 289 -24.52 -4.42 -0.45
N LEU A 290 -24.93 -4.31 0.80
CA LEU A 290 -25.40 -3.07 1.39
C LEU A 290 -24.27 -2.44 2.23
N VAL A 291 -23.56 -1.46 1.68
CA VAL A 291 -22.45 -0.77 2.35
C VAL A 291 -22.81 0.70 2.57
N GLU A 292 -22.85 1.14 3.82
CA GLU A 292 -23.20 2.51 4.20
C GLU A 292 -24.48 3.04 3.52
N GLY A 293 -25.48 2.18 3.30
CA GLY A 293 -26.74 2.54 2.65
C GLY A 293 -26.71 2.50 1.11
N HIS A 294 -25.59 2.13 0.52
CA HIS A 294 -25.44 1.96 -0.92
C HIS A 294 -25.52 0.50 -1.32
N HIS A 295 -26.31 0.19 -2.35
CA HIS A 295 -26.35 -1.13 -2.95
C HIS A 295 -25.25 -1.28 -3.98
N ILE A 296 -24.38 -2.27 -3.82
CA ILE A 296 -23.22 -2.53 -4.68
C ILE A 296 -23.28 -3.95 -5.17
N SER A 297 -23.49 -4.12 -6.49
CA SER A 297 -23.46 -5.44 -7.12
C SER A 297 -22.04 -5.87 -7.45
N CYS A 298 -21.61 -7.00 -6.92
CA CYS A 298 -20.28 -7.56 -7.18
C CYS A 298 -20.26 -9.09 -7.10
N ASN A 299 -19.29 -9.69 -7.76
CA ASN A 299 -18.90 -11.08 -7.57
C ASN A 299 -17.90 -11.16 -6.44
N ILE A 300 -18.10 -12.08 -5.51
CA ILE A 300 -17.28 -12.23 -4.31
C ILE A 300 -16.68 -13.62 -4.31
N SER A 301 -15.35 -13.70 -4.30
CA SER A 301 -14.64 -14.96 -4.04
C SER A 301 -14.05 -14.90 -2.64
N ILE A 302 -14.25 -15.95 -1.86
CA ILE A 302 -13.90 -16.02 -0.44
C ILE A 302 -12.87 -17.12 -0.25
N PHE A 303 -11.76 -16.75 0.38
CA PHE A 303 -10.62 -17.62 0.67
C PHE A 303 -10.46 -17.69 2.18
N PRO A 304 -10.87 -18.80 2.83
CA PRO A 304 -10.68 -18.97 4.27
C PRO A 304 -9.19 -18.92 4.65
N ILE A 305 -8.88 -18.27 5.76
CA ILE A 305 -7.55 -18.26 6.39
C ILE A 305 -7.62 -19.19 7.59
N ALA A 306 -6.75 -20.19 7.65
CA ALA A 306 -6.64 -21.10 8.79
C ALA A 306 -5.18 -21.23 9.23
N VAL A 307 -4.96 -21.27 10.54
CA VAL A 307 -3.69 -21.60 11.17
C VAL A 307 -3.89 -22.86 11.99
N GLU A 308 -3.08 -23.89 11.75
CA GLU A 308 -3.18 -25.18 12.45
C GLU A 308 -4.62 -25.78 12.45
N GLN A 309 -5.33 -25.64 11.32
CA GLN A 309 -6.73 -26.05 11.12
C GLN A 309 -7.79 -25.25 11.91
N HIS A 310 -7.41 -24.15 12.56
CA HIS A 310 -8.36 -23.24 13.19
C HIS A 310 -8.66 -22.07 12.24
N PRO A 311 -9.94 -21.72 12.03
CA PRO A 311 -10.31 -20.60 11.19
C PRO A 311 -9.93 -19.27 11.86
N GLU A 312 -9.01 -18.54 11.24
CA GLU A 312 -8.51 -17.23 11.72
C GLU A 312 -9.21 -16.06 11.02
N GLY A 313 -9.91 -16.32 9.91
CA GLY A 313 -10.60 -15.30 9.15
C GLY A 313 -10.76 -15.67 7.68
N ALA A 314 -10.89 -14.67 6.82
CA ALA A 314 -10.99 -14.87 5.38
C ALA A 314 -10.47 -13.67 4.58
N VAL A 315 -10.07 -13.95 3.33
CA VAL A 315 -9.86 -12.92 2.30
C VAL A 315 -11.07 -12.92 1.37
N LEU A 316 -11.72 -11.78 1.21
CA LEU A 316 -12.78 -11.54 0.24
C LEU A 316 -12.19 -10.81 -0.97
N LEU A 317 -12.29 -11.41 -2.13
CA LEU A 317 -11.95 -10.79 -3.40
C LEU A 317 -13.23 -10.27 -4.06
N LEU A 318 -13.32 -8.96 -4.17
CA LEU A 318 -14.47 -8.26 -4.73
C LEU A 318 -14.18 -7.87 -6.18
N ARG A 319 -15.07 -8.23 -7.08
CA ARG A 319 -15.07 -7.78 -8.48
C ARG A 319 -16.41 -7.14 -8.77
N ARG A 320 -16.41 -5.88 -9.19
CA ARG A 320 -17.67 -5.28 -9.68
C ARG A 320 -18.28 -6.22 -10.70
N SER A 321 -19.54 -6.60 -10.50
CA SER A 321 -20.31 -7.29 -11.53
C SER A 321 -20.36 -6.35 -12.74
N ARG A 322 -19.52 -6.58 -13.73
CA ARG A 322 -19.74 -6.01 -15.05
C ARG A 322 -20.93 -6.78 -15.59
N SER A 323 -22.06 -6.10 -15.80
CA SER A 323 -23.19 -6.74 -16.44
C SER A 323 -22.67 -7.55 -17.62
N VAL A 324 -23.21 -8.76 -17.83
CA VAL A 324 -22.90 -9.64 -18.98
C VAL A 324 -22.94 -8.84 -20.29
N ASN A 325 -23.71 -7.77 -20.28
CA ASN A 325 -23.84 -6.76 -21.34
C ASN A 325 -22.54 -6.03 -21.68
N ALA A 326 -21.59 -5.80 -20.71
CA ALA A 326 -20.34 -5.10 -21.03
C ALA A 326 -19.37 -5.98 -21.84
N LEU A 327 -19.32 -7.28 -21.57
CA LEU A 327 -18.56 -8.24 -22.39
C LEU A 327 -19.21 -8.46 -23.77
N ALA A 328 -20.54 -8.60 -23.81
CA ALA A 328 -21.29 -8.70 -25.04
C ALA A 328 -21.09 -7.45 -25.92
N ASN A 329 -21.12 -6.26 -25.33
CA ASN A 329 -20.85 -4.99 -26.01
C ASN A 329 -19.44 -4.88 -26.57
N GLN A 330 -18.44 -5.46 -25.88
CA GLN A 330 -17.05 -5.48 -26.33
C GLN A 330 -16.88 -6.40 -27.56
N VAL A 331 -17.56 -7.54 -27.58
CA VAL A 331 -17.53 -8.51 -28.68
C VAL A 331 -18.39 -8.02 -29.87
N MET A 332 -19.49 -7.31 -29.62
CA MET A 332 -20.40 -6.77 -30.66
C MET A 332 -19.91 -5.44 -31.27
N GLY A 333 -18.76 -4.91 -30.85
CA GLY A 333 -18.20 -3.68 -31.45
C GLY A 333 -18.95 -2.39 -31.08
N ASN A 334 -19.74 -2.41 -30.00
CA ASN A 334 -20.54 -1.28 -29.50
C ASN A 334 -19.63 -0.20 -28.82
N ARG A 335 -18.70 0.38 -29.58
CA ARG A 335 -17.80 1.44 -29.13
C ARG A 335 -17.89 2.66 -30.02
N ALA A 336 -17.74 3.83 -29.41
CA ALA A 336 -17.57 5.05 -30.19
C ALA A 336 -16.26 4.98 -31.01
N ARG A 337 -16.33 5.39 -32.26
CA ARG A 337 -15.24 5.27 -33.24
C ARG A 337 -14.61 6.63 -33.55
N TYR A 338 -15.31 7.72 -33.27
CA TYR A 338 -14.91 9.08 -33.65
C TYR A 338 -14.75 9.96 -32.44
N VAL A 339 -13.83 10.93 -32.55
CA VAL A 339 -13.57 12.00 -31.58
C VAL A 339 -13.81 13.35 -32.26
N PHE A 340 -13.86 14.46 -31.51
CA PHE A 340 -14.08 15.79 -32.10
C PHE A 340 -13.02 16.16 -33.17
N ASP A 341 -11.77 15.74 -32.98
CA ASP A 341 -10.68 15.94 -33.95
C ASP A 341 -10.92 15.19 -35.29
N SER A 342 -11.82 14.21 -35.30
CA SER A 342 -12.21 13.51 -36.52
C SER A 342 -13.16 14.35 -37.40
N ILE A 343 -13.72 15.46 -36.87
CA ILE A 343 -14.65 16.34 -37.58
C ILE A 343 -13.88 17.41 -38.31
N ILE A 344 -13.59 17.20 -39.58
CA ILE A 344 -12.86 18.15 -40.42
C ILE A 344 -13.80 19.25 -40.86
N THR A 345 -13.57 20.49 -40.45
CA THR A 345 -14.39 21.65 -40.80
C THR A 345 -13.58 22.95 -40.79
N GLN A 346 -13.98 23.92 -41.63
CA GLN A 346 -13.50 25.30 -41.59
C GLN A 346 -14.67 26.27 -41.34
N ALA A 347 -15.88 25.79 -41.24
CA ALA A 347 -17.07 26.61 -41.02
C ALA A 347 -17.12 27.11 -39.56
N PRO A 348 -17.13 28.44 -39.32
CA PRO A 348 -17.13 29.01 -37.97
C PRO A 348 -18.29 28.49 -37.09
N GLN A 349 -19.46 28.28 -37.69
CA GLN A 349 -20.63 27.76 -36.99
C GLN A 349 -20.42 26.35 -36.46
N ILE A 350 -19.78 25.46 -37.24
CA ILE A 350 -19.48 24.09 -36.81
C ILE A 350 -18.38 24.09 -35.74
N LEU A 351 -17.36 24.93 -35.86
CA LEU A 351 -16.31 25.09 -34.86
C LEU A 351 -16.90 25.53 -33.51
N HIS A 352 -17.81 26.51 -33.52
CA HIS A 352 -18.54 26.91 -32.31
C HIS A 352 -19.39 25.78 -31.72
N THR A 353 -20.06 25.00 -32.59
CA THR A 353 -20.82 23.81 -32.15
C THR A 353 -19.93 22.78 -31.49
N ILE A 354 -18.74 22.51 -32.04
CA ILE A 354 -17.76 21.58 -31.44
C ILE A 354 -17.38 22.04 -30.02
N GLN A 355 -16.99 23.33 -29.84
CA GLN A 355 -16.62 23.87 -28.54
C GLN A 355 -17.78 23.75 -27.52
N THR A 356 -18.99 24.01 -27.95
CA THR A 356 -20.19 23.85 -27.11
C THR A 356 -20.39 22.38 -26.72
N MET A 357 -20.25 21.44 -27.65
CA MET A 357 -20.42 20.02 -27.42
C MET A 357 -19.30 19.41 -26.54
N GLU A 358 -18.07 19.90 -26.64
CA GLU A 358 -16.98 19.55 -25.73
C GLU A 358 -17.34 19.89 -24.29
N SER A 359 -17.84 21.10 -24.04
CA SER A 359 -18.29 21.52 -22.72
C SER A 359 -19.47 20.67 -22.21
N ILE A 360 -20.42 20.34 -23.06
CA ILE A 360 -21.59 19.50 -22.74
C ILE A 360 -21.16 18.03 -22.51
N ALA A 361 -20.11 17.56 -23.20
CA ALA A 361 -19.63 16.19 -23.06
C ALA A 361 -19.26 15.83 -21.61
N ALA A 362 -18.72 16.77 -20.86
CA ALA A 362 -18.38 16.60 -19.44
C ALA A 362 -19.59 16.45 -18.52
N THR A 363 -20.82 16.72 -18.99
CA THR A 363 -22.06 16.61 -18.23
C THR A 363 -22.80 15.32 -18.54
N ASN A 364 -23.81 14.96 -17.72
CA ASN A 364 -24.72 13.84 -17.96
C ASN A 364 -26.05 14.24 -18.63
N CYS A 365 -26.18 15.47 -19.13
CA CYS A 365 -27.43 15.93 -19.73
C CYS A 365 -27.77 15.15 -21.00
N THR A 366 -29.06 15.00 -21.25
CA THR A 366 -29.58 14.51 -22.54
C THR A 366 -29.31 15.55 -23.63
N VAL A 367 -28.90 15.10 -24.80
CA VAL A 367 -28.53 15.97 -25.94
C VAL A 367 -29.46 15.69 -27.10
N LEU A 368 -30.01 16.73 -27.70
CA LEU A 368 -30.76 16.66 -28.96
C LEU A 368 -29.91 17.29 -30.07
N LEU A 369 -29.58 16.49 -31.09
CA LEU A 369 -28.79 16.93 -32.26
C LEU A 369 -29.73 17.23 -33.44
N GLU A 370 -29.94 18.49 -33.73
CA GLU A 370 -30.75 18.94 -34.83
C GLU A 370 -29.92 19.21 -36.10
N GLY A 371 -30.37 18.75 -37.24
CA GLY A 371 -29.70 18.93 -38.53
C GLY A 371 -30.31 18.10 -39.64
N GLU A 372 -30.05 18.49 -40.90
CA GLU A 372 -30.50 17.73 -42.08
C GLU A 372 -29.88 16.33 -42.13
N SER A 373 -30.46 15.41 -42.91
CA SER A 373 -29.86 14.10 -43.12
C SER A 373 -28.46 14.24 -43.76
N GLY A 374 -27.49 13.43 -43.32
CA GLY A 374 -26.12 13.47 -43.86
C GLY A 374 -25.23 14.57 -43.29
N THR A 375 -25.66 15.42 -42.35
CA THR A 375 -24.87 16.49 -41.74
C THR A 375 -23.88 16.00 -40.69
N GLY A 376 -23.73 14.73 -40.45
CA GLY A 376 -22.76 14.15 -39.51
C GLY A 376 -23.22 14.08 -38.05
N LYS A 377 -24.52 14.08 -37.77
CA LYS A 377 -25.07 13.94 -36.40
C LYS A 377 -24.49 12.73 -35.65
N GLU A 378 -24.29 11.61 -36.34
CA GLU A 378 -23.69 10.40 -35.77
C GLU A 378 -22.22 10.65 -35.34
N LEU A 379 -21.43 11.41 -36.14
CA LEU A 379 -20.06 11.78 -35.78
C LEU A 379 -20.03 12.59 -34.47
N PHE A 380 -20.96 13.55 -34.32
CA PHE A 380 -21.11 14.31 -33.07
C PHE A 380 -21.52 13.45 -31.90
N ALA A 381 -22.46 12.51 -32.07
CA ALA A 381 -22.87 11.61 -31.00
C ALA A 381 -21.69 10.73 -30.50
N HIS A 382 -20.89 10.19 -31.43
CA HIS A 382 -19.66 9.47 -31.09
C HIS A 382 -18.65 10.35 -30.36
N ALA A 383 -18.40 11.56 -30.87
CA ALA A 383 -17.44 12.50 -30.29
C ALA A 383 -17.84 12.94 -28.86
N ILE A 384 -19.12 13.24 -28.63
CA ILE A 384 -19.67 13.57 -27.29
C ILE A 384 -19.44 12.41 -26.32
N HIS A 385 -19.73 11.16 -26.73
CA HIS A 385 -19.46 10.01 -25.88
C HIS A 385 -17.97 9.85 -25.58
N SER A 386 -17.10 9.93 -26.60
CA SER A 386 -15.65 9.77 -26.47
C SER A 386 -15.00 10.82 -25.56
N ALA A 387 -15.57 12.04 -25.51
CA ALA A 387 -15.11 13.13 -24.64
C ALA A 387 -15.77 13.10 -23.24
N SER A 388 -16.71 12.20 -22.96
CA SER A 388 -17.46 12.14 -21.71
C SER A 388 -16.78 11.30 -20.64
N HIS A 389 -17.26 11.41 -19.40
CA HIS A 389 -16.88 10.50 -18.29
C HIS A 389 -17.27 9.04 -18.58
N ARG A 390 -18.15 8.79 -19.56
CA ARG A 390 -18.64 7.47 -19.98
C ARG A 390 -17.88 6.88 -21.17
N LYS A 391 -16.76 7.49 -21.58
CA LYS A 391 -15.93 7.08 -22.76
C LYS A 391 -15.50 5.60 -22.76
N ASN A 392 -15.41 5.00 -21.57
CA ASN A 392 -15.06 3.59 -21.41
C ASN A 392 -16.30 2.66 -21.35
N GLY A 393 -17.51 3.23 -21.31
CA GLY A 393 -18.77 2.51 -21.32
C GLY A 393 -19.22 2.13 -22.75
N PRO A 394 -20.36 1.40 -22.88
CA PRO A 394 -20.92 1.08 -24.17
C PRO A 394 -21.45 2.33 -24.90
N PHE A 395 -21.31 2.34 -26.23
CA PHE A 395 -21.96 3.29 -27.11
C PHE A 395 -22.91 2.52 -28.04
N ILE A 396 -24.22 2.64 -27.82
CA ILE A 396 -25.23 1.94 -28.57
C ILE A 396 -25.91 2.92 -29.53
N ALA A 397 -25.66 2.79 -30.83
CA ALA A 397 -26.33 3.57 -31.85
C ALA A 397 -27.51 2.76 -32.40
N VAL A 398 -28.70 3.38 -32.43
CA VAL A 398 -29.92 2.82 -32.96
C VAL A 398 -30.53 3.78 -33.99
N ASN A 399 -30.65 3.34 -35.22
CA ASN A 399 -31.43 4.07 -36.18
C ASN A 399 -32.89 3.58 -36.07
N CYS A 400 -33.78 4.46 -35.55
CA CYS A 400 -35.16 4.13 -35.27
C CYS A 400 -36.01 3.86 -36.52
N ALA A 401 -35.63 4.45 -37.66
CA ALA A 401 -36.35 4.20 -38.92
C ALA A 401 -36.00 2.85 -39.56
N SER A 402 -34.88 2.24 -39.20
CA SER A 402 -34.45 0.94 -39.70
C SER A 402 -35.12 -0.24 -38.97
N LEU A 403 -35.76 0.01 -37.85
CA LEU A 403 -36.40 -1.02 -37.03
C LEU A 403 -37.80 -1.33 -37.55
N PRO A 404 -38.15 -2.62 -37.82
CA PRO A 404 -39.51 -3.00 -38.15
C PRO A 404 -40.49 -2.64 -37.03
N HIS A 405 -41.61 -2.02 -37.34
CA HIS A 405 -42.60 -1.56 -36.34
C HIS A 405 -43.02 -2.64 -35.33
N SER A 406 -43.10 -3.91 -35.78
CA SER A 406 -43.44 -5.05 -34.93
C SER A 406 -42.35 -5.48 -33.97
N LEU A 407 -41.10 -5.08 -34.21
CA LEU A 407 -39.92 -5.47 -33.40
C LEU A 407 -39.32 -4.32 -32.61
N VAL A 408 -39.71 -3.08 -32.89
CA VAL A 408 -39.16 -1.87 -32.26
C VAL A 408 -39.20 -2.00 -30.74
N GLU A 409 -40.30 -2.45 -30.17
CA GLU A 409 -40.47 -2.55 -28.73
C GLU A 409 -39.53 -3.60 -28.12
N SER A 410 -39.47 -4.79 -28.74
CA SER A 410 -38.60 -5.89 -28.28
C SER A 410 -37.12 -5.58 -28.45
N GLU A 411 -36.72 -4.85 -29.47
CA GLU A 411 -35.34 -4.40 -29.68
C GLU A 411 -34.93 -3.36 -28.68
N LEU A 412 -35.78 -2.35 -28.42
CA LEU A 412 -35.42 -1.26 -27.49
C LEU A 412 -35.47 -1.71 -26.05
N PHE A 413 -36.52 -2.38 -25.59
CA PHE A 413 -36.76 -2.68 -24.18
C PHE A 413 -36.45 -4.14 -23.78
N GLY A 414 -36.23 -5.03 -24.75
CA GLY A 414 -36.01 -6.44 -24.49
C GLY A 414 -37.27 -7.22 -24.13
N TYR A 415 -37.18 -8.53 -23.98
CA TYR A 415 -38.28 -9.40 -23.62
C TYR A 415 -37.86 -10.56 -22.71
N GLU A 416 -38.80 -11.01 -21.89
CA GLU A 416 -38.61 -12.20 -21.04
C GLU A 416 -38.98 -13.47 -21.79
N LYS A 417 -38.53 -14.63 -21.26
CA LYS A 417 -38.87 -15.95 -21.80
C LYS A 417 -40.38 -16.09 -21.95
N GLY A 418 -40.84 -16.45 -23.18
CA GLY A 418 -42.24 -16.70 -23.46
C GLY A 418 -43.11 -15.44 -23.59
N ALA A 419 -42.54 -14.25 -23.76
CA ALA A 419 -43.25 -12.99 -23.88
C ALA A 419 -44.21 -12.96 -25.12
N PHE A 420 -43.86 -13.66 -26.19
CA PHE A 420 -44.67 -13.81 -27.41
C PHE A 420 -44.28 -15.09 -28.16
N THR A 421 -45.11 -15.48 -29.12
CA THR A 421 -44.88 -16.66 -29.99
C THR A 421 -43.64 -16.42 -30.85
N GLY A 422 -42.57 -17.20 -30.63
CA GLY A 422 -41.27 -17.03 -31.28
C GLY A 422 -40.17 -16.39 -30.42
N ALA A 423 -40.49 -16.04 -29.17
CA ALA A 423 -39.48 -15.55 -28.20
C ALA A 423 -38.44 -16.65 -27.89
N LEU A 424 -37.15 -16.29 -27.90
CA LEU A 424 -36.06 -17.19 -27.52
C LEU A 424 -36.25 -17.74 -26.10
N GLY A 425 -35.84 -18.99 -25.90
CA GLY A 425 -36.05 -19.72 -24.64
C GLY A 425 -35.38 -19.09 -23.40
N GLN A 426 -34.49 -18.10 -23.58
CA GLN A 426 -33.79 -17.40 -22.49
C GLN A 426 -34.17 -15.92 -22.37
N GLY A 427 -35.12 -15.40 -23.21
CA GLY A 427 -35.34 -13.95 -23.31
C GLY A 427 -34.20 -13.24 -24.04
N ASN A 428 -34.31 -11.91 -24.21
CA ASN A 428 -33.26 -11.10 -24.84
C ASN A 428 -33.20 -9.69 -24.20
N PRO A 429 -32.00 -9.17 -23.82
CA PRO A 429 -31.88 -7.81 -23.34
C PRO A 429 -32.13 -6.80 -24.45
N GLY A 430 -32.76 -5.66 -24.12
CA GLY A 430 -33.00 -4.57 -25.06
C GLY A 430 -31.80 -3.63 -25.20
N LYS A 431 -31.84 -2.76 -26.25
CA LYS A 431 -30.77 -1.77 -26.50
C LYS A 431 -30.55 -0.84 -25.32
N PHE A 432 -31.56 -0.49 -24.53
CA PHE A 432 -31.44 0.28 -23.34
C PHE A 432 -30.64 -0.44 -22.25
N GLU A 433 -30.85 -1.73 -22.06
CA GLU A 433 -30.05 -2.54 -21.11
C GLU A 433 -28.60 -2.69 -21.59
N LEU A 434 -28.40 -2.84 -22.91
CA LEU A 434 -27.06 -2.92 -23.49
C LEU A 434 -26.27 -1.60 -23.36
N ALA A 435 -26.95 -0.46 -23.25
CA ALA A 435 -26.37 0.86 -23.08
C ALA A 435 -26.05 1.21 -21.62
N ASP A 436 -26.39 0.34 -20.66
CA ASP A 436 -26.19 0.60 -19.23
C ASP A 436 -24.73 0.88 -18.90
N GLY A 437 -24.47 1.91 -18.08
CA GLY A 437 -23.14 2.44 -17.81
C GLY A 437 -22.53 3.30 -18.91
N GLY A 438 -23.23 3.49 -20.04
CA GLY A 438 -22.72 4.17 -21.25
C GLY A 438 -23.67 5.20 -21.84
N THR A 439 -23.76 5.20 -23.17
CA THR A 439 -24.55 6.16 -23.93
C THR A 439 -25.38 5.44 -25.00
N ILE A 440 -26.65 5.78 -25.11
CA ILE A 440 -27.49 5.38 -26.24
C ILE A 440 -27.70 6.58 -27.18
N PHE A 441 -27.48 6.36 -28.47
CA PHE A 441 -27.77 7.35 -29.53
C PHE A 441 -28.99 6.83 -30.33
N LEU A 442 -30.04 7.64 -30.33
CA LEU A 442 -31.29 7.37 -31.06
C LEU A 442 -31.38 8.29 -32.26
N ASP A 443 -31.05 7.75 -33.43
CA ASP A 443 -31.19 8.52 -34.66
C ASP A 443 -32.64 8.35 -35.24
N GLU A 444 -33.14 9.39 -35.90
CA GLU A 444 -34.48 9.48 -36.48
C GLU A 444 -35.59 9.12 -35.44
N ILE A 445 -35.47 9.58 -34.22
CA ILE A 445 -36.37 9.25 -33.08
C ILE A 445 -37.85 9.56 -33.37
N GLY A 446 -38.12 10.51 -34.25
CA GLY A 446 -39.51 10.86 -34.70
C GLY A 446 -40.23 9.75 -35.49
N GLU A 447 -39.50 8.78 -36.02
CA GLU A 447 -40.10 7.64 -36.78
C GLU A 447 -40.63 6.52 -35.86
N LEU A 448 -40.41 6.65 -34.53
CA LEU A 448 -40.96 5.69 -33.57
C LEU A 448 -42.48 5.80 -33.47
N PRO A 449 -43.20 4.67 -33.34
CA PRO A 449 -44.66 4.66 -33.06
C PRO A 449 -44.96 5.44 -31.77
N LEU A 450 -46.11 6.13 -31.72
CA LEU A 450 -46.53 6.96 -30.57
C LEU A 450 -46.55 6.20 -29.25
N GLU A 451 -46.90 4.90 -29.27
CA GLU A 451 -46.88 4.04 -28.08
C GLU A 451 -45.46 3.86 -27.54
N ILE A 452 -44.49 3.72 -28.44
CA ILE A 452 -43.07 3.57 -28.08
C ILE A 452 -42.51 4.91 -27.57
N GLN A 453 -42.88 6.03 -28.17
CA GLN A 453 -42.50 7.36 -27.70
C GLN A 453 -42.94 7.61 -26.25
N SER A 454 -44.18 7.16 -25.90
CA SER A 454 -44.71 7.28 -24.54
C SER A 454 -43.90 6.44 -23.52
N LYS A 455 -43.47 5.23 -23.93
CA LYS A 455 -42.59 4.37 -23.10
C LYS A 455 -41.21 4.96 -22.97
N LEU A 456 -40.67 5.54 -24.03
CA LEU A 456 -39.37 6.19 -24.05
C LEU A 456 -39.35 7.38 -23.07
N LEU A 457 -40.38 8.22 -23.05
CA LEU A 457 -40.48 9.34 -22.08
C LEU A 457 -40.40 8.83 -20.64
N ARG A 458 -41.06 7.72 -20.31
CA ARG A 458 -40.94 7.12 -18.97
C ARG A 458 -39.54 6.69 -18.64
N VAL A 459 -38.80 6.09 -19.61
CA VAL A 459 -37.39 5.71 -19.39
C VAL A 459 -36.49 6.90 -19.18
N LEU A 460 -36.74 8.00 -19.92
CA LEU A 460 -35.97 9.24 -19.77
C LEU A 460 -36.19 9.92 -18.40
N ASP A 461 -37.43 9.86 -17.89
CA ASP A 461 -37.79 10.48 -16.61
C ASP A 461 -37.40 9.63 -15.40
N SER A 462 -37.66 8.32 -15.44
CA SER A 462 -37.49 7.43 -14.31
C SER A 462 -36.15 6.68 -14.29
N HIS A 463 -35.44 6.67 -15.40
CA HIS A 463 -34.27 5.83 -15.61
C HIS A 463 -34.49 4.32 -15.32
N ARG A 464 -35.73 3.84 -15.63
CA ARG A 464 -36.16 2.45 -15.36
C ARG A 464 -36.85 1.87 -16.54
N ILE A 465 -36.67 0.56 -16.73
CA ILE A 465 -37.34 -0.21 -17.80
C ILE A 465 -37.96 -1.49 -17.28
N PHE A 466 -38.95 -1.95 -18.01
CA PHE A 466 -39.50 -3.31 -17.91
C PHE A 466 -39.29 -4.02 -19.25
N ARG A 467 -38.87 -5.28 -19.21
CA ARG A 467 -38.89 -6.14 -20.40
C ARG A 467 -40.30 -6.50 -20.75
N ILE A 468 -40.58 -6.75 -22.05
CA ILE A 468 -41.88 -7.23 -22.50
C ILE A 468 -42.19 -8.57 -21.81
N GLY A 469 -43.36 -8.67 -21.20
CA GLY A 469 -43.76 -9.85 -20.41
C GLY A 469 -43.12 -9.97 -19.04
N GLY A 470 -42.19 -9.08 -18.68
CA GLY A 470 -41.50 -9.05 -17.38
C GLY A 470 -42.28 -8.26 -16.33
N LYS A 471 -42.10 -8.65 -15.06
CA LYS A 471 -42.64 -7.94 -13.87
C LYS A 471 -41.54 -7.23 -13.08
N THR A 472 -40.29 -7.47 -13.41
CA THR A 472 -39.14 -6.90 -12.67
C THR A 472 -38.70 -5.60 -13.32
N GLU A 473 -38.62 -4.55 -12.52
CA GLU A 473 -38.13 -3.24 -12.92
C GLU A 473 -36.59 -3.25 -12.90
N LYS A 474 -35.96 -2.69 -13.92
CA LYS A 474 -34.49 -2.54 -13.99
C LYS A 474 -34.11 -1.08 -14.01
N ASN A 475 -33.23 -0.67 -13.09
CA ASN A 475 -32.63 0.65 -13.06
C ASN A 475 -31.55 0.76 -14.13
N LEU A 476 -31.48 1.87 -14.83
CA LEU A 476 -30.52 2.17 -15.88
C LEU A 476 -29.69 3.41 -15.52
N ASN A 477 -28.39 3.31 -15.75
CA ASN A 477 -27.48 4.44 -15.66
C ASN A 477 -26.96 4.82 -17.05
N ILE A 478 -27.80 5.43 -17.87
CA ILE A 478 -27.53 5.74 -19.26
C ILE A 478 -27.51 7.23 -19.53
N ARG A 479 -26.71 7.67 -20.52
CA ARG A 479 -26.81 8.96 -21.16
C ARG A 479 -27.55 8.83 -22.48
N VAL A 480 -28.46 9.73 -22.80
CA VAL A 480 -29.22 9.71 -24.04
C VAL A 480 -28.80 10.85 -24.95
N ILE A 481 -28.50 10.52 -26.21
CA ILE A 481 -28.31 11.46 -27.31
C ILE A 481 -29.36 11.10 -28.35
N ALA A 482 -30.13 12.06 -28.82
CA ALA A 482 -31.21 11.82 -29.81
C ALA A 482 -31.04 12.76 -31.01
N ALA A 483 -31.46 12.29 -32.19
CA ALA A 483 -31.52 13.10 -33.39
C ALA A 483 -32.89 12.93 -34.07
N PRO A 484 -33.62 14.04 -34.30
CA PRO A 484 -34.88 13.96 -35.08
C PRO A 484 -34.57 13.93 -36.58
N ARG A 485 -35.50 13.39 -37.35
CA ARG A 485 -35.51 13.53 -38.81
C ARG A 485 -35.97 14.93 -39.18
N PHE A 486 -35.12 15.72 -39.78
CA PHE A 486 -35.47 17.06 -40.25
C PHE A 486 -36.13 16.96 -41.64
N THR A 487 -37.46 17.02 -41.70
CA THR A 487 -38.19 17.26 -42.96
C THR A 487 -38.36 18.77 -43.12
N LYS A 488 -37.83 19.34 -44.21
CA LYS A 488 -38.18 20.70 -44.57
C LYS A 488 -39.70 20.83 -44.67
N ARG A 489 -40.36 21.32 -43.61
CA ARG A 489 -41.70 21.84 -43.80
C ARG A 489 -41.57 23.01 -44.80
N SER A 490 -42.07 22.83 -46.00
CA SER A 490 -42.30 23.92 -46.94
C SER A 490 -43.04 25.00 -46.19
N LYS A 491 -42.38 26.18 -46.01
CA LYS A 491 -43.11 27.41 -45.74
C LYS A 491 -44.04 27.61 -46.93
N LYS A 492 -45.29 27.19 -46.81
CA LYS A 492 -46.36 27.77 -47.56
C LYS A 492 -46.87 28.90 -46.74
N SER A 493 -46.66 30.07 -47.35
CA SER A 493 -47.21 31.39 -47.11
C SER A 493 -48.40 31.50 -46.24
#